data_301be9f26d004430d28357a905fbcbd1
#
_entry.id   301be9f26d004430d28357a905fbcbd1
#
_cell.length_a   1.000
_cell.length_b   1.000
_cell.length_c   1.000
_cell.angle_alpha   90.00
_cell.angle_beta   90.00
_cell.angle_gamma   90.00
#
_symmetry.space_group_name_H-M   'P 1'
#
loop_
_entity.id
_entity.type
_entity.pdbx_description
1 polymer ?
#
loop_
_entity_poly.entity_id
_entity_poly.type
_entity_poly.pdbx_seq_one_letter_code
_entity_poly.pdbx_strand_id
1 'polypeptide(L)'
;IILIMADDMGYEALSSNGSESCKSPNLDKLAAEGLRFTNCFSNPICTPSRTKIMTGQYNVRNYVKFGMLDRGQTTFAHQLKATGYATAIAGKWQLGNQPDSPQHFGFEKSCLWQHTRGGRSNENGQRIDRRFVNPMLEFNGKEKDFTNGEYGPKVCTDFICDFIEENKKNPFLVYFPMILTHCPFDPTPDSSDWDPKRLGSTSYKGDKNDPQRHFRDMVAYADKMVGQIVKQLEKSGVRDNTVLIFTGDNGTDKPIVTPWNGTEVVGGK
;
A
#
# COMPACT_ATOMS: atom_id res chain seq x y z
N ILE A 1 12.94 10.35 -3.80
CA ILE A 1 12.57 8.99 -4.26
C ILE A 1 11.25 8.61 -3.60
N ILE A 2 10.30 8.11 -4.39
CA ILE A 2 9.04 7.54 -3.88
C ILE A 2 8.87 6.13 -4.45
N LEU A 3 8.77 5.13 -3.57
CA LEU A 3 8.46 3.75 -3.92
C LEU A 3 7.05 3.42 -3.43
N ILE A 4 6.13 3.20 -4.36
CA ILE A 4 4.75 2.78 -4.10
C ILE A 4 4.63 1.30 -4.43
N MET A 5 4.11 0.51 -3.50
CA MET A 5 3.90 -0.92 -3.69
C MET A 5 2.46 -1.28 -3.31
N ALA A 6 1.67 -1.64 -4.32
CA ALA A 6 0.30 -2.11 -4.09
C ALA A 6 0.31 -3.51 -3.46
N ASP A 7 -0.69 -3.79 -2.62
CA ASP A 7 -0.88 -5.07 -1.92
C ASP A 7 -1.96 -5.89 -2.65
N ASP A 8 -1.62 -7.09 -3.09
CA ASP A 8 -2.52 -7.99 -3.83
C ASP A 8 -3.07 -7.40 -5.14
N MET A 9 -2.24 -6.66 -5.87
CA MET A 9 -2.58 -6.13 -7.19
C MET A 9 -1.72 -6.79 -8.26
N GLY A 10 -2.32 -7.72 -9.00
CA GLY A 10 -1.65 -8.44 -10.08
C GLY A 10 -1.44 -7.58 -11.33
N TYR A 11 -0.63 -8.09 -12.23
CA TYR A 11 -0.31 -7.44 -13.51
C TYR A 11 -1.57 -7.11 -14.35
N GLU A 12 -2.54 -8.04 -14.33
CA GLU A 12 -3.82 -7.96 -15.05
C GLU A 12 -4.77 -6.88 -14.52
N ALA A 13 -4.51 -6.32 -13.33
CA ALA A 13 -5.38 -5.30 -12.73
C ALA A 13 -5.13 -3.88 -13.24
N LEU A 14 -4.09 -3.66 -14.08
CA LEU A 14 -3.76 -2.34 -14.61
C LEU A 14 -4.22 -2.18 -16.07
N SER A 15 -4.87 -1.06 -16.39
CA SER A 15 -5.32 -0.77 -17.75
C SER A 15 -4.16 -0.65 -18.75
N SER A 16 -3.01 -0.09 -18.34
CA SER A 16 -1.78 -0.06 -19.15
C SER A 16 -1.22 -1.44 -19.49
N ASN A 17 -1.61 -2.46 -18.73
CA ASN A 17 -1.21 -3.84 -18.96
C ASN A 17 -2.27 -4.69 -19.69
N GLY A 18 -3.43 -4.11 -20.01
CA GLY A 18 -4.50 -4.77 -20.75
C GLY A 18 -5.73 -5.16 -19.92
N SER A 19 -5.90 -4.65 -18.70
CA SER A 19 -7.14 -4.85 -17.95
C SER A 19 -8.34 -4.25 -18.69
N GLU A 20 -9.40 -5.03 -18.84
CA GLU A 20 -10.63 -4.58 -19.49
C GLU A 20 -11.66 -4.06 -18.49
N SER A 21 -11.53 -4.41 -17.23
CA SER A 21 -12.49 -4.06 -16.17
C SER A 21 -11.98 -3.03 -15.16
N CYS A 22 -10.67 -2.98 -14.89
CA CYS A 22 -10.07 -2.03 -13.99
C CYS A 22 -9.62 -0.76 -14.72
N LYS A 23 -9.71 0.40 -14.04
CA LYS A 23 -9.31 1.70 -14.59
C LYS A 23 -8.20 2.32 -13.75
N SER A 24 -7.07 2.64 -14.39
CA SER A 24 -5.88 3.19 -13.74
C SER A 24 -5.25 4.36 -14.52
N PRO A 25 -6.00 5.43 -14.83
CA PRO A 25 -5.55 6.49 -15.74
C PRO A 25 -4.31 7.24 -15.27
N ASN A 26 -4.09 7.41 -13.97
CA ASN A 26 -2.88 8.06 -13.45
C ASN A 26 -1.64 7.16 -13.62
N LEU A 27 -1.79 5.86 -13.36
CA LEU A 27 -0.74 4.87 -13.60
C LEU A 27 -0.48 4.68 -15.10
N ASP A 28 -1.51 4.72 -15.93
CA ASP A 28 -1.37 4.67 -17.39
C ASP A 28 -0.56 5.86 -17.92
N LYS A 29 -0.82 7.05 -17.38
CA LYS A 29 -0.03 8.25 -17.69
C LYS A 29 1.43 8.08 -17.27
N LEU A 30 1.68 7.61 -16.06
CA LEU A 30 3.05 7.33 -15.58
C LEU A 30 3.76 6.29 -16.45
N ALA A 31 3.05 5.24 -16.89
CA ALA A 31 3.59 4.23 -17.78
C ALA A 31 3.93 4.77 -19.18
N ALA A 32 3.13 5.71 -19.69
CA ALA A 32 3.34 6.35 -20.99
C ALA A 32 4.49 7.38 -20.97
N GLU A 33 4.66 8.09 -19.86
CA GLU A 33 5.67 9.15 -19.69
C GLU A 33 6.99 8.61 -19.12
N GLY A 34 7.01 7.39 -18.60
CA GLY A 34 8.12 6.77 -17.90
C GLY A 34 8.62 5.48 -18.52
N LEU A 35 9.11 4.58 -17.67
CA LEU A 35 9.60 3.26 -18.05
C LEU A 35 8.69 2.17 -17.48
N ARG A 36 8.10 1.37 -18.35
CA ARG A 36 7.31 0.18 -17.97
C ARG A 36 8.12 -1.08 -18.15
N PHE A 37 8.31 -1.83 -17.06
CA PHE A 37 8.97 -3.13 -17.08
C PHE A 37 7.98 -4.22 -17.50
N THR A 38 8.26 -4.92 -18.58
CA THR A 38 7.43 -6.04 -19.08
C THR A 38 7.77 -7.37 -18.41
N ASN A 39 8.94 -7.46 -17.78
CA ASN A 39 9.42 -8.64 -17.07
C ASN A 39 9.91 -8.22 -15.68
N CYS A 40 9.00 -8.18 -14.71
CA CYS A 40 9.29 -7.88 -13.31
C CYS A 40 8.49 -8.84 -12.44
N PHE A 41 9.17 -9.73 -11.72
CA PHE A 41 8.54 -10.82 -10.97
C PHE A 41 8.66 -10.62 -9.47
N SER A 42 7.56 -10.85 -8.76
CA SER A 42 7.49 -10.86 -7.31
C SER A 42 7.36 -12.28 -6.74
N ASN A 43 7.29 -12.41 -5.43
CA ASN A 43 6.96 -13.66 -4.79
C ASN A 43 5.42 -13.85 -4.73
N PRO A 44 4.92 -15.08 -4.52
CA PRO A 44 3.48 -15.35 -4.52
C PRO A 44 2.71 -14.67 -3.39
N ILE A 45 3.36 -14.28 -2.28
CA ILE A 45 2.74 -13.65 -1.12
C ILE A 45 3.55 -12.46 -0.60
N CYS A 46 2.89 -11.61 0.18
CA CYS A 46 3.36 -10.28 0.57
C CYS A 46 4.67 -10.24 1.37
N THR A 47 4.83 -11.00 2.47
CA THR A 47 6.04 -10.90 3.32
C THR A 47 7.34 -11.20 2.58
N PRO A 48 7.47 -12.28 1.79
CA PRO A 48 8.70 -12.53 1.02
C PRO A 48 9.05 -11.40 0.05
N SER A 49 8.07 -10.84 -0.66
CA SER A 49 8.32 -9.70 -1.56
C SER A 49 8.76 -8.47 -0.80
N ARG A 50 8.13 -8.18 0.35
CA ARG A 50 8.47 -7.04 1.22
C ARG A 50 9.88 -7.17 1.79
N THR A 51 10.29 -8.36 2.26
CA THR A 51 11.66 -8.59 2.75
C THR A 51 12.70 -8.44 1.64
N LYS A 52 12.40 -8.89 0.40
CA LYS A 52 13.28 -8.70 -0.77
C LYS A 52 13.48 -7.23 -1.09
N ILE A 53 12.38 -6.47 -1.21
CA ILE A 53 12.42 -5.02 -1.50
C ILE A 53 13.20 -4.28 -0.42
N MET A 54 12.90 -4.54 0.85
CA MET A 54 13.55 -3.85 1.97
C MET A 54 15.07 -4.04 2.01
N THR A 55 15.57 -5.20 1.66
CA THR A 55 16.98 -5.56 1.84
C THR A 55 17.79 -5.68 0.55
N GLY A 56 17.13 -5.72 -0.62
CA GLY A 56 17.78 -6.01 -1.90
C GLY A 56 18.33 -7.45 -2.02
N GLN A 57 17.89 -8.37 -1.15
CA GLN A 57 18.40 -9.74 -1.09
C GLN A 57 17.33 -10.76 -1.47
N TYR A 58 17.73 -11.89 -2.05
CA TYR A 58 16.85 -13.04 -2.24
C TYR A 58 16.43 -13.68 -0.92
N ASN A 59 15.21 -14.22 -0.86
CA ASN A 59 14.62 -14.77 0.36
C ASN A 59 15.38 -15.95 0.98
N VAL A 60 16.16 -16.67 0.21
CA VAL A 60 17.07 -17.70 0.74
C VAL A 60 18.07 -17.13 1.77
N ARG A 61 18.31 -15.81 1.77
CA ARG A 61 19.24 -15.13 2.67
C ARG A 61 18.57 -14.30 3.77
N ASN A 62 17.33 -13.83 3.54
CA ASN A 62 16.70 -12.81 4.39
C ASN A 62 15.34 -13.21 4.96
N TYR A 63 14.75 -14.33 4.53
CA TYR A 63 13.42 -14.73 4.96
C TYR A 63 13.50 -15.65 6.18
N VAL A 64 12.92 -15.22 7.29
CA VAL A 64 12.86 -15.99 8.54
C VAL A 64 11.51 -16.67 8.68
N LYS A 65 10.44 -15.87 8.65
CA LYS A 65 9.06 -16.33 8.72
C LYS A 65 8.08 -15.27 8.23
N PHE A 66 6.84 -15.67 7.99
CA PHE A 66 5.78 -14.75 7.59
C PHE A 66 5.56 -13.65 8.64
N GLY A 67 5.42 -12.40 8.17
CA GLY A 67 5.19 -11.23 9.01
C GLY A 67 6.44 -10.71 9.74
N MET A 68 7.65 -11.14 9.37
CA MET A 68 8.87 -10.73 10.06
C MET A 68 10.03 -10.43 9.09
N LEU A 69 10.74 -9.35 9.38
CA LEU A 69 12.10 -9.08 8.90
C LEU A 69 13.05 -9.17 10.08
N ASP A 70 14.17 -9.88 9.91
CA ASP A 70 15.20 -9.97 10.93
C ASP A 70 15.79 -8.60 11.25
N ARG A 71 15.86 -8.25 12.52
CA ARG A 71 16.33 -6.93 12.97
C ARG A 71 17.80 -6.66 12.69
N GLY A 72 18.59 -7.69 12.42
CA GLY A 72 19.98 -7.55 11.97
C GLY A 72 20.13 -7.13 10.49
N GLN A 73 19.05 -7.08 9.73
CA GLN A 73 19.09 -6.72 8.31
C GLN A 73 19.26 -5.22 8.10
N THR A 74 20.12 -4.87 7.14
CA THR A 74 20.22 -3.51 6.60
C THR A 74 19.22 -3.32 5.47
N THR A 75 18.52 -2.19 5.47
CA THR A 75 17.50 -1.86 4.47
C THR A 75 17.94 -0.71 3.57
N PHE A 76 17.25 -0.53 2.43
CA PHE A 76 17.47 0.63 1.57
C PHE A 76 17.21 1.96 2.29
N ALA A 77 16.30 1.97 3.29
CA ALA A 77 16.02 3.17 4.06
C ALA A 77 17.20 3.55 4.97
N HIS A 78 17.90 2.56 5.58
CA HIS A 78 19.15 2.83 6.30
C HIS A 78 20.21 3.48 5.40
N GLN A 79 20.39 2.94 4.18
CA GLN A 79 21.40 3.43 3.25
C GLN A 79 21.10 4.89 2.83
N LEU A 80 19.87 5.18 2.45
CA LEU A 80 19.47 6.53 2.04
C LEU A 80 19.50 7.51 3.22
N LYS A 81 19.05 7.10 4.41
CA LYS A 81 19.16 7.92 5.61
C LYS A 81 20.61 8.28 5.94
N ALA A 82 21.54 7.35 5.80
CA ALA A 82 22.96 7.58 6.03
C ALA A 82 23.57 8.60 5.03
N THR A 83 22.92 8.83 3.88
CA THR A 83 23.31 9.83 2.88
C THR A 83 22.52 11.15 3.00
N GLY A 84 21.78 11.34 4.10
CA GLY A 84 21.08 12.59 4.40
C GLY A 84 19.65 12.70 3.86
N TYR A 85 19.04 11.59 3.40
CA TYR A 85 17.63 11.59 3.03
C TYR A 85 16.74 11.62 4.28
N ALA A 86 15.74 12.50 4.30
CA ALA A 86 14.60 12.37 5.20
C ALA A 86 13.76 11.15 4.77
N THR A 87 13.34 10.29 5.72
CA THR A 87 12.74 9.00 5.38
C THR A 87 11.36 8.82 6.01
N ALA A 88 10.38 8.40 5.21
CA ALA A 88 9.02 8.10 5.67
C ALA A 88 8.48 6.81 5.09
N ILE A 89 7.59 6.18 5.86
CA ILE A 89 6.80 5.02 5.41
C ILE A 89 5.32 5.21 5.79
N ALA A 90 4.40 4.87 4.88
CA ALA A 90 2.98 4.85 5.18
C ALA A 90 2.29 3.63 4.57
N GLY A 91 1.27 3.09 5.23
CA GLY A 91 0.49 1.94 4.76
C GLY A 91 0.71 0.66 5.55
N LYS A 92 0.92 -0.48 4.88
CA LYS A 92 1.06 -1.80 5.50
C LYS A 92 2.52 -2.10 5.85
N TRP A 93 2.79 -2.47 7.10
CA TRP A 93 4.15 -2.87 7.52
C TRP A 93 4.43 -4.36 7.30
N GLN A 94 3.84 -5.21 8.10
CA GLN A 94 3.95 -6.69 8.05
C GLN A 94 5.40 -7.25 8.09
N LEU A 95 6.31 -6.56 8.79
CA LEU A 95 7.74 -6.94 8.89
C LEU A 95 8.23 -6.94 10.35
N GLY A 96 7.33 -7.21 11.29
CA GLY A 96 7.58 -7.26 12.72
C GLY A 96 6.48 -6.59 13.52
N ASN A 97 6.44 -6.83 14.83
CA ASN A 97 5.39 -6.38 15.74
C ASN A 97 5.86 -5.43 16.85
N GLN A 98 7.11 -4.96 16.78
CA GLN A 98 7.62 -4.04 17.78
C GLN A 98 7.29 -2.60 17.40
N PRO A 99 6.89 -1.73 18.36
CA PRO A 99 6.48 -0.36 18.09
C PRO A 99 7.56 0.49 17.40
N ASP A 100 8.84 0.19 17.66
CA ASP A 100 9.98 0.87 17.06
C ASP A 100 10.41 0.32 15.69
N SER A 101 9.75 -0.74 15.19
CA SER A 101 10.17 -1.43 13.96
C SER A 101 10.41 -0.48 12.77
N PRO A 102 9.56 0.48 12.42
CA PRO A 102 9.83 1.37 11.29
C PRO A 102 11.10 2.19 11.50
N GLN A 103 11.29 2.76 12.70
CA GLN A 103 12.46 3.57 13.05
C GLN A 103 13.74 2.72 13.07
N HIS A 104 13.64 1.50 13.61
CA HIS A 104 14.74 0.53 13.61
C HIS A 104 15.20 0.22 12.19
N PHE A 105 14.28 0.12 11.23
CA PHE A 105 14.59 -0.16 9.83
C PHE A 105 14.84 1.07 8.96
N GLY A 106 15.06 2.25 9.57
CA GLY A 106 15.58 3.44 8.93
C GLY A 106 14.53 4.48 8.52
N PHE A 107 13.26 4.33 8.91
CA PHE A 107 12.22 5.34 8.64
C PHE A 107 12.03 6.27 9.84
N GLU A 108 12.21 7.57 9.62
CA GLU A 108 12.09 8.59 10.67
C GLU A 108 10.64 8.92 11.01
N LYS A 109 9.77 8.90 9.99
CA LYS A 109 8.33 9.13 10.16
C LYS A 109 7.53 7.94 9.62
N SER A 110 6.45 7.60 10.31
CA SER A 110 5.60 6.48 9.91
C SER A 110 4.12 6.75 10.17
N CYS A 111 3.27 6.27 9.24
CA CYS A 111 1.82 6.17 9.36
C CYS A 111 1.38 4.78 8.90
N LEU A 112 1.17 3.84 9.81
CA LEU A 112 1.04 2.42 9.48
C LEU A 112 -0.26 1.82 9.98
N TRP A 113 -0.86 0.97 9.13
CA TRP A 113 -1.94 0.13 9.56
C TRP A 113 -1.43 -0.97 10.50
N GLN A 114 -1.87 -0.95 11.73
CA GLN A 114 -1.80 -1.94 12.83
C GLN A 114 -0.76 -3.06 12.74
N HIS A 115 0.45 -2.78 12.29
CA HIS A 115 1.45 -3.82 12.14
C HIS A 115 1.93 -4.41 13.48
N THR A 116 1.80 -3.66 14.56
CA THR A 116 2.33 -4.04 15.88
C THR A 116 1.28 -4.68 16.78
N ARG A 117 0.00 -4.51 16.47
CA ARG A 117 -1.10 -4.88 17.37
C ARG A 117 -2.11 -5.78 16.69
N GLY A 118 -2.74 -6.63 17.48
CA GLY A 118 -3.87 -7.43 17.03
C GLY A 118 -5.06 -6.55 16.64
N GLY A 119 -5.94 -7.04 15.74
CA GLY A 119 -7.18 -6.37 15.39
C GLY A 119 -8.06 -6.16 16.63
N ARG A 120 -8.95 -5.15 16.60
CA ARG A 120 -9.97 -4.95 17.62
C ARG A 120 -11.15 -5.88 17.43
N SER A 121 -11.89 -6.15 18.50
CA SER A 121 -13.14 -6.88 18.44
C SER A 121 -14.31 -5.92 18.64
N ASN A 122 -15.48 -6.26 18.07
CA ASN A 122 -16.73 -5.59 18.36
C ASN A 122 -17.26 -5.99 19.76
N GLU A 123 -18.40 -5.45 20.15
CA GLU A 123 -19.05 -5.73 21.43
C GLU A 123 -19.38 -7.21 21.65
N ASN A 124 -19.52 -7.97 20.57
CA ASN A 124 -19.77 -9.42 20.57
C ASN A 124 -18.48 -10.26 20.56
N GLY A 125 -17.30 -9.67 20.74
CA GLY A 125 -16.01 -10.35 20.73
C GLY A 125 -15.52 -10.78 19.33
N GLN A 126 -16.23 -10.40 18.27
CA GLN A 126 -15.86 -10.71 16.90
C GLN A 126 -14.78 -9.72 16.41
N ARG A 127 -13.71 -10.25 15.84
CA ARG A 127 -12.61 -9.41 15.29
C ARG A 127 -13.12 -8.52 14.16
N ILE A 128 -12.77 -7.23 14.22
CA ILE A 128 -13.05 -6.24 13.19
C ILE A 128 -11.74 -5.85 12.51
N ASP A 129 -11.74 -5.92 11.17
CA ASP A 129 -10.67 -5.33 10.36
C ASP A 129 -10.95 -3.84 10.16
N ARG A 130 -10.06 -2.99 10.64
CA ARG A 130 -10.17 -1.53 10.59
C ARG A 130 -9.02 -0.91 9.79
N ARG A 131 -8.75 -1.46 8.60
CA ARG A 131 -7.74 -0.90 7.71
C ARG A 131 -8.30 0.15 6.75
N PHE A 132 -9.58 0.06 6.43
CA PHE A 132 -10.25 0.91 5.44
C PHE A 132 -11.08 2.00 6.11
N VAL A 133 -12.37 1.76 6.38
CA VAL A 133 -13.24 2.76 7.02
C VAL A 133 -12.96 2.85 8.51
N ASN A 134 -12.97 4.07 9.04
CA ASN A 134 -12.68 4.35 10.45
C ASN A 134 -11.44 3.59 10.94
N PRO A 135 -10.28 3.80 10.30
CA PRO A 135 -9.11 2.97 10.51
C PRO A 135 -8.51 3.19 11.90
N MET A 136 -7.76 2.19 12.34
CA MET A 136 -6.80 2.36 13.42
C MET A 136 -5.39 2.32 12.83
N LEU A 137 -4.69 3.44 12.92
CA LEU A 137 -3.35 3.61 12.35
C LEU A 137 -2.36 3.98 13.45
N GLU A 138 -1.10 3.64 13.24
CA GLU A 138 0.00 4.04 14.14
C GLU A 138 0.84 5.14 13.50
N PHE A 139 0.96 6.27 14.19
CA PHE A 139 1.86 7.37 13.82
C PHE A 139 3.09 7.33 14.71
N ASN A 140 4.23 6.98 14.15
CA ASN A 140 5.50 6.86 14.89
C ASN A 140 5.36 5.96 16.14
N GLY A 141 4.68 4.82 16.00
CA GLY A 141 4.45 3.85 17.07
C GLY A 141 3.30 4.19 18.04
N LYS A 142 2.60 5.31 17.83
CA LYS A 142 1.42 5.71 18.64
C LYS A 142 0.15 5.45 17.87
N GLU A 143 -0.77 4.68 18.45
CA GLU A 143 -2.07 4.43 17.83
C GLU A 143 -2.93 5.68 17.80
N LYS A 144 -3.61 5.86 16.68
CA LYS A 144 -4.69 6.84 16.49
C LYS A 144 -5.91 6.11 15.94
N ASP A 145 -7.02 6.25 16.65
CA ASP A 145 -8.31 5.70 16.28
C ASP A 145 -9.12 6.76 15.52
N PHE A 146 -9.54 6.44 14.32
CA PHE A 146 -10.37 7.28 13.47
C PHE A 146 -11.82 6.81 13.52
N THR A 147 -12.77 7.73 13.66
CA THR A 147 -14.18 7.39 13.91
C THR A 147 -15.19 8.29 13.17
N ASN A 148 -14.72 9.18 12.28
CA ASN A 148 -15.57 10.16 11.59
C ASN A 148 -15.69 9.87 10.08
N GLY A 149 -15.57 8.62 9.68
CA GLY A 149 -15.67 8.19 8.29
C GLY A 149 -14.37 8.33 7.48
N GLU A 150 -13.24 8.48 8.15
CA GLU A 150 -11.95 8.52 7.48
C GLU A 150 -11.66 7.19 6.77
N TYR A 151 -10.91 7.26 5.68
CA TYR A 151 -10.48 6.10 4.90
C TYR A 151 -8.96 5.89 5.03
N GLY A 152 -8.55 4.74 5.54
CA GLY A 152 -7.15 4.45 5.88
C GLY A 152 -6.14 4.73 4.77
N PRO A 153 -6.36 4.24 3.52
CA PRO A 153 -5.48 4.56 2.40
C PRO A 153 -5.37 6.06 2.11
N LYS A 154 -6.47 6.81 2.28
CA LYS A 154 -6.47 8.28 2.11
C LYS A 154 -5.64 8.96 3.19
N VAL A 155 -5.80 8.55 4.46
CA VAL A 155 -5.02 9.08 5.59
C VAL A 155 -3.52 8.83 5.37
N CYS A 156 -3.14 7.64 4.92
CA CYS A 156 -1.74 7.34 4.57
C CYS A 156 -1.23 8.23 3.42
N THR A 157 -2.05 8.47 2.40
CA THR A 157 -1.68 9.32 1.27
C THR A 157 -1.52 10.79 1.68
N ASP A 158 -2.42 11.30 2.54
CA ASP A 158 -2.32 12.66 3.05
C ASP A 158 -1.04 12.85 3.87
N PHE A 159 -0.71 11.89 4.74
CA PHE A 159 0.55 11.88 5.49
C PHE A 159 1.78 11.96 4.54
N ILE A 160 1.75 11.24 3.41
CA ILE A 160 2.82 11.30 2.41
C ILE A 160 2.88 12.68 1.75
N CYS A 161 1.74 13.26 1.39
CA CYS A 161 1.66 14.60 0.80
C CYS A 161 2.22 15.67 1.74
N ASP A 162 1.88 15.59 3.03
CA ASP A 162 2.40 16.49 4.06
C ASP A 162 3.92 16.32 4.21
N PHE A 163 4.41 15.08 4.24
CA PHE A 163 5.84 14.79 4.32
C PHE A 163 6.62 15.32 3.11
N ILE A 164 6.06 15.22 1.89
CA ILE A 164 6.66 15.79 0.66
C ILE A 164 6.78 17.31 0.81
N GLU A 165 5.71 17.99 1.26
CA GLU A 165 5.69 19.44 1.42
C GLU A 165 6.72 19.90 2.46
N GLU A 166 6.81 19.21 3.59
CA GLU A 166 7.78 19.50 4.66
C GLU A 166 9.23 19.33 4.19
N ASN A 167 9.49 18.38 3.28
CA ASN A 167 10.86 18.03 2.86
C ASN A 167 11.21 18.44 1.43
N LYS A 168 10.42 19.26 0.76
CA LYS A 168 10.64 19.65 -0.64
C LYS A 168 11.98 20.34 -0.95
N LYS A 169 12.69 20.82 0.07
CA LYS A 169 14.02 21.45 -0.05
C LYS A 169 15.18 20.50 0.23
N ASN A 170 14.87 19.26 0.67
CA ASN A 170 15.84 18.25 1.07
C ASN A 170 15.65 16.98 0.23
N PRO A 171 16.68 16.15 0.08
CA PRO A 171 16.44 14.80 -0.44
C PRO A 171 15.53 14.02 0.49
N PHE A 172 14.56 13.32 -0.07
CA PHE A 172 13.63 12.49 0.72
C PHE A 172 13.35 11.13 0.09
N LEU A 173 13.05 10.18 0.94
CA LEU A 173 12.56 8.85 0.61
C LEU A 173 11.17 8.65 1.21
N VAL A 174 10.22 8.26 0.38
CA VAL A 174 8.94 7.71 0.81
C VAL A 174 8.83 6.27 0.34
N TYR A 175 8.55 5.35 1.26
CA TYR A 175 8.08 4.02 0.94
C TYR A 175 6.59 3.93 1.27
N PHE A 176 5.77 3.69 0.24
CA PHE A 176 4.32 3.55 0.38
C PHE A 176 3.88 2.12 0.05
N PRO A 177 4.08 1.16 0.97
CA PRO A 177 3.42 -0.14 0.85
C PRO A 177 1.92 0.05 1.12
N MET A 178 1.16 0.26 0.05
CA MET A 178 -0.28 0.52 0.11
C MET A 178 -1.01 -0.61 0.86
N ILE A 179 -2.15 -0.30 1.45
CA ILE A 179 -3.08 -1.28 2.01
C ILE A 179 -3.97 -1.84 0.90
N LEU A 180 -4.21 -1.04 -0.14
CA LEU A 180 -4.96 -1.40 -1.34
C LEU A 180 -4.11 -2.28 -2.27
N THR A 181 -4.63 -3.32 -2.88
CA THR A 181 -6.03 -3.72 -3.00
C THR A 181 -6.37 -4.99 -2.19
N HIS A 182 -5.64 -5.22 -1.11
CA HIS A 182 -5.80 -6.41 -0.27
C HIS A 182 -7.24 -6.52 0.30
N CYS A 183 -7.77 -7.74 0.36
CA CYS A 183 -9.03 -8.01 1.07
C CYS A 183 -8.98 -7.54 2.55
N PRO A 184 -10.11 -7.24 3.20
CA PRO A 184 -11.49 -7.42 2.73
C PRO A 184 -11.84 -6.51 1.55
N PHE A 185 -12.62 -7.04 0.59
CA PHE A 185 -13.07 -6.24 -0.57
C PHE A 185 -14.26 -5.39 -0.16
N ASP A 186 -13.96 -4.22 0.35
CA ASP A 186 -14.90 -3.27 0.91
C ASP A 186 -15.10 -2.05 0.00
N PRO A 187 -16.24 -1.35 0.12
CA PRO A 187 -16.44 -0.08 -0.56
C PRO A 187 -15.34 0.94 -0.26
N THR A 188 -15.00 1.72 -1.25
CA THR A 188 -14.17 2.93 -1.11
C THR A 188 -15.05 4.16 -0.94
N PRO A 189 -14.52 5.33 -0.55
CA PRO A 189 -15.30 6.57 -0.50
C PRO A 189 -15.94 6.99 -1.83
N ASP A 190 -15.47 6.46 -2.96
CA ASP A 190 -16.03 6.72 -4.28
C ASP A 190 -17.07 5.66 -4.70
N SER A 191 -17.27 4.61 -3.93
CA SER A 191 -18.26 3.56 -4.18
C SER A 191 -19.67 4.04 -3.81
N SER A 192 -20.67 3.63 -4.58
CA SER A 192 -22.08 4.04 -4.37
C SER A 192 -22.69 3.53 -3.05
N ASP A 193 -22.11 2.50 -2.47
CA ASP A 193 -22.52 1.88 -1.22
C ASP A 193 -21.54 2.17 -0.05
N TRP A 194 -20.73 3.23 -0.18
CA TRP A 194 -19.89 3.71 0.90
C TRP A 194 -20.72 4.13 2.12
N ASP A 195 -20.34 3.61 3.28
CA ASP A 195 -20.93 3.99 4.57
C ASP A 195 -19.83 4.46 5.53
N PRO A 196 -19.71 5.77 5.79
CA PRO A 196 -18.72 6.33 6.70
C PRO A 196 -18.94 5.99 8.18
N LYS A 197 -20.12 5.48 8.54
CA LYS A 197 -20.45 5.09 9.93
C LYS A 197 -20.06 3.64 10.24
N ARG A 198 -19.66 2.88 9.26
CA ARG A 198 -19.25 1.49 9.42
C ARG A 198 -17.99 1.39 10.28
N LEU A 199 -17.95 0.46 11.22
CA LEU A 199 -16.82 0.27 12.14
C LEU A 199 -15.69 -0.61 11.59
N GLY A 200 -15.76 -1.02 10.33
CA GLY A 200 -14.81 -1.94 9.69
C GLY A 200 -15.47 -3.23 9.22
N SER A 201 -14.69 -4.20 8.80
CA SER A 201 -15.16 -5.47 8.28
C SER A 201 -15.04 -6.59 9.27
N THR A 202 -16.08 -7.42 9.38
CA THR A 202 -16.11 -8.65 10.19
C THR A 202 -15.83 -9.90 9.36
N SER A 203 -15.78 -9.76 8.04
CA SER A 203 -15.51 -10.84 7.09
C SER A 203 -14.21 -10.58 6.33
N TYR A 204 -13.37 -11.58 6.18
CA TYR A 204 -12.15 -11.52 5.37
C TYR A 204 -12.44 -11.24 3.88
N LYS A 205 -13.59 -11.66 3.37
CA LYS A 205 -14.02 -11.42 1.98
C LYS A 205 -14.75 -10.09 1.80
N GLY A 206 -14.90 -9.30 2.84
CA GLY A 206 -15.77 -8.13 2.88
C GLY A 206 -17.19 -8.49 3.32
N ASP A 207 -17.92 -7.49 3.82
CA ASP A 207 -19.30 -7.69 4.31
C ASP A 207 -20.34 -7.54 3.17
N LYS A 208 -19.89 -7.23 1.97
CA LYS A 208 -20.71 -7.07 0.76
C LYS A 208 -20.49 -8.23 -0.21
N ASN A 209 -21.53 -8.65 -0.88
CA ASN A 209 -21.53 -9.82 -1.75
C ASN A 209 -21.01 -9.56 -3.18
N ASP A 210 -20.18 -8.52 -3.39
CA ASP A 210 -19.61 -8.22 -4.71
C ASP A 210 -18.11 -7.90 -4.64
N PRO A 211 -17.26 -8.90 -4.40
CA PRO A 211 -15.82 -8.70 -4.32
C PRO A 211 -15.23 -8.21 -5.65
N GLN A 212 -15.83 -8.58 -6.79
CA GLN A 212 -15.35 -8.16 -8.12
C GLN A 212 -15.50 -6.64 -8.31
N ARG A 213 -16.67 -6.09 -7.96
CA ARG A 213 -16.92 -4.65 -8.05
C ARG A 213 -16.04 -3.87 -7.09
N HIS A 214 -16.00 -4.28 -5.82
CA HIS A 214 -15.19 -3.59 -4.81
C HIS A 214 -13.69 -3.66 -5.11
N PHE A 215 -13.20 -4.77 -5.66
CA PHE A 215 -11.81 -4.83 -6.12
C PHE A 215 -11.53 -3.79 -7.21
N ARG A 216 -12.41 -3.64 -8.20
CA ARG A 216 -12.27 -2.61 -9.25
C ARG A 216 -12.30 -1.20 -8.66
N ASP A 217 -13.21 -0.94 -7.71
CA ASP A 217 -13.29 0.33 -6.99
C ASP A 217 -11.99 0.60 -6.21
N MET A 218 -11.43 -0.42 -5.56
CA MET A 218 -10.16 -0.32 -4.83
C MET A 218 -8.96 -0.06 -5.76
N VAL A 219 -8.92 -0.66 -6.94
CA VAL A 219 -7.90 -0.36 -7.97
C VAL A 219 -8.01 1.10 -8.42
N ALA A 220 -9.22 1.56 -8.75
CA ALA A 220 -9.45 2.94 -9.15
C ALA A 220 -9.09 3.93 -8.03
N TYR A 221 -9.37 3.58 -6.77
CA TYR A 221 -8.99 4.41 -5.63
C TYR A 221 -7.48 4.43 -5.39
N ALA A 222 -6.79 3.29 -5.55
CA ALA A 222 -5.33 3.23 -5.49
C ALA A 222 -4.68 4.12 -6.55
N ASP A 223 -5.18 4.07 -7.78
CA ASP A 223 -4.77 4.95 -8.87
C ASP A 223 -5.00 6.44 -8.56
N LYS A 224 -6.15 6.79 -7.98
CA LYS A 224 -6.46 8.13 -7.49
C LYS A 224 -5.43 8.62 -6.45
N MET A 225 -4.99 7.75 -5.53
CA MET A 225 -3.99 8.07 -4.52
C MET A 225 -2.62 8.34 -5.16
N VAL A 226 -2.23 7.55 -6.17
CA VAL A 226 -1.02 7.81 -6.96
C VAL A 226 -1.12 9.18 -7.65
N GLY A 227 -2.25 9.49 -8.27
CA GLY A 227 -2.51 10.79 -8.88
C GLY A 227 -2.43 11.95 -7.89
N GLN A 228 -2.88 11.76 -6.64
CA GLN A 228 -2.74 12.76 -5.57
C GLN A 228 -1.28 13.02 -5.21
N ILE A 229 -0.47 11.98 -5.09
CA ILE A 229 0.98 12.10 -4.82
C ILE A 229 1.68 12.84 -5.97
N VAL A 230 1.38 12.49 -7.23
CA VAL A 230 1.95 13.19 -8.40
C VAL A 230 1.61 14.67 -8.37
N LYS A 231 0.34 15.03 -8.14
CA LYS A 231 -0.10 16.42 -7.99
C LYS A 231 0.61 17.16 -6.85
N GLN A 232 0.88 16.49 -5.73
CA GLN A 232 1.64 17.09 -4.63
C GLN A 232 3.09 17.35 -5.03
N LEU A 233 3.73 16.44 -5.76
CA LEU A 233 5.09 16.65 -6.28
C LEU A 233 5.15 17.84 -7.24
N GLU A 234 4.17 17.97 -8.14
CA GLU A 234 4.03 19.10 -9.06
C GLU A 234 3.85 20.42 -8.28
N LYS A 235 2.92 20.45 -7.32
CA LYS A 235 2.64 21.61 -6.46
C LYS A 235 3.86 22.02 -5.65
N SER A 236 4.65 21.07 -5.17
CA SER A 236 5.87 21.33 -4.39
C SER A 236 7.08 21.68 -5.27
N GLY A 237 6.96 21.63 -6.61
CA GLY A 237 8.02 21.95 -7.57
C GLY A 237 9.15 20.93 -7.60
N VAL A 238 8.90 19.68 -7.19
CA VAL A 238 9.95 18.63 -7.11
C VAL A 238 9.67 17.42 -8.02
N ARG A 239 8.61 17.48 -8.86
CA ARG A 239 8.23 16.36 -9.73
C ARG A 239 9.38 15.91 -10.65
N ASP A 240 10.06 16.83 -11.31
CA ASP A 240 11.10 16.54 -12.30
C ASP A 240 12.39 16.01 -11.65
N ASN A 241 12.59 16.27 -10.36
CA ASN A 241 13.73 15.76 -9.58
C ASN A 241 13.31 14.58 -8.66
N THR A 242 12.20 13.90 -8.95
CA THR A 242 11.70 12.78 -8.15
C THR A 242 11.57 11.53 -8.98
N VAL A 243 12.28 10.48 -8.59
CA VAL A 243 12.06 9.12 -9.08
C VAL A 243 10.85 8.54 -8.37
N LEU A 244 9.76 8.28 -9.12
CA LEU A 244 8.57 7.62 -8.64
C LEU A 244 8.49 6.22 -9.23
N ILE A 245 8.40 5.20 -8.37
CA ILE A 245 8.33 3.79 -8.74
C ILE A 245 7.01 3.22 -8.25
N PHE A 246 6.28 2.53 -9.13
CA PHE A 246 5.08 1.76 -8.77
C PHE A 246 5.28 0.28 -9.06
N THR A 247 4.90 -0.59 -8.13
CA THR A 247 4.95 -2.06 -8.28
C THR A 247 3.84 -2.73 -7.47
N GLY A 248 3.51 -3.99 -7.75
CA GLY A 248 2.75 -4.87 -6.86
C GLY A 248 3.68 -5.75 -6.02
N ASP A 249 3.23 -6.21 -4.86
CA ASP A 249 3.99 -7.14 -4.03
C ASP A 249 3.77 -8.61 -4.41
N ASN A 250 2.61 -8.93 -4.95
CA ASN A 250 2.24 -10.26 -5.46
C ASN A 250 1.00 -10.16 -6.37
N GLY A 251 0.51 -11.29 -6.87
CA GLY A 251 -0.69 -11.36 -7.70
C GLY A 251 -1.98 -11.04 -6.95
N THR A 252 -3.06 -10.90 -7.70
CA THR A 252 -4.42 -10.66 -7.18
C THR A 252 -4.92 -11.84 -6.36
N ASP A 253 -5.74 -11.60 -5.34
CA ASP A 253 -6.31 -12.65 -4.49
C ASP A 253 -7.31 -13.54 -5.25
N LYS A 254 -7.35 -14.83 -4.89
CA LYS A 254 -8.06 -15.91 -5.59
C LYS A 254 -9.54 -15.67 -5.95
N PRO A 255 -10.37 -14.98 -5.13
CA PRO A 255 -11.78 -14.79 -5.50
C PRO A 255 -11.99 -13.81 -6.66
N ILE A 256 -10.94 -13.10 -7.07
CA ILE A 256 -11.03 -12.10 -8.13
C ILE A 256 -10.71 -12.74 -9.49
N VAL A 257 -11.57 -12.43 -10.47
CA VAL A 257 -11.36 -12.76 -11.88
C VAL A 257 -11.32 -11.48 -12.69
N THR A 258 -10.23 -11.24 -13.38
CA THR A 258 -10.02 -10.02 -14.16
C THR A 258 -10.05 -10.33 -15.66
N PRO A 259 -10.98 -9.76 -16.44
CA PRO A 259 -10.91 -9.76 -17.90
C PRO A 259 -9.65 -9.03 -18.37
N TRP A 260 -8.84 -9.69 -19.16
CA TRP A 260 -7.53 -9.22 -19.58
C TRP A 260 -7.17 -9.69 -20.98
N ASN A 261 -6.98 -8.75 -21.94
CA ASN A 261 -6.60 -9.05 -23.34
C ASN A 261 -7.44 -10.17 -23.99
N GLY A 262 -8.78 -10.12 -23.83
CA GLY A 262 -9.72 -11.10 -24.39
C GLY A 262 -9.75 -12.47 -23.67
N THR A 263 -9.10 -12.59 -22.50
CA THR A 263 -9.13 -13.79 -21.65
C THR A 263 -9.53 -13.44 -20.22
N GLU A 264 -9.74 -14.45 -19.39
CA GLU A 264 -9.96 -14.27 -17.96
C GLU A 264 -8.73 -14.71 -17.18
N VAL A 265 -8.25 -13.86 -16.26
CA VAL A 265 -7.19 -14.19 -15.32
C VAL A 265 -7.78 -14.34 -13.94
N VAL A 266 -7.69 -15.56 -13.41
CA VAL A 266 -8.10 -15.86 -12.02
C VAL A 266 -6.96 -15.49 -11.09
N GLY A 267 -7.25 -14.78 -10.01
CA GLY A 267 -6.27 -14.43 -8.99
C GLY A 267 -5.51 -15.67 -8.49
N GLY A 268 -4.20 -15.52 -8.27
CA GLY A 268 -3.29 -16.63 -7.99
C GLY A 268 -2.42 -16.45 -6.74
N LYS A 269 -2.77 -15.49 -5.89
CA LYS A 269 -2.08 -15.28 -4.61
C LYS A 269 -2.14 -16.50 -3.69
#